data_af19fe450ebc758b09d8b5d15bbaa42b
#
_entry.id   af19fe450ebc758b09d8b5d15bbaa42b
#
_cell.length_a   1.000
_cell.length_b   1.000
_cell.length_c   1.000
_cell.angle_alpha   90.00
_cell.angle_beta   90.00
_cell.angle_gamma   90.00
#
_symmetry.space_group_name_H-M   'P 1'
#
loop_
_entity.id
_entity.type
_entity.pdbx_description
1 polymer ?
#
loop_
_entity_poly.entity_id
_entity_poly.type
_entity_poly.pdbx_seq_one_letter_code
_entity_poly.pdbx_strand_id
1 'polypeptide(L)'
;MITALIIEDEKPAARRLLKLLSIYDIEIKATLHSLSEAENWLDNNKHPDLIFLDIQLSDGLSFELFKNRNIKSAIIFTTAYDEYALKAFKVNSIDYLLKPIDKEELKSAIEKYKAQHQKPSLNFEDLKSIFDDKLSKQNYKERFTVKVGEHLKVFETEEIDCFLSQHKTTYLVTKHGRQYPLEKSLEEID
;
A
#
# COMPACT_ATOMS: atom_id res chain seq x y z
N MET A 1 23.50 12.67 -14.00
CA MET A 1 22.32 13.25 -13.29
C MET A 1 21.16 12.30 -13.53
N ILE A 2 20.54 11.77 -12.47
CA ILE A 2 19.42 10.84 -12.52
C ILE A 2 18.14 11.67 -12.74
N THR A 3 17.30 11.26 -13.68
CA THR A 3 16.00 11.91 -13.88
C THR A 3 14.90 11.16 -13.10
N ALA A 4 14.00 11.86 -12.43
CA ALA A 4 12.94 11.21 -11.67
C ALA A 4 11.57 11.90 -11.79
N LEU A 5 10.52 11.13 -11.53
CA LEU A 5 9.15 11.60 -11.27
C LEU A 5 8.79 11.36 -9.81
N ILE A 6 7.89 12.18 -9.31
CA ILE A 6 7.14 11.94 -8.07
C ILE A 6 5.67 11.84 -8.45
N ILE A 7 5.02 10.75 -8.05
CA ILE A 7 3.58 10.52 -8.24
C ILE A 7 2.98 10.32 -6.86
N GLU A 8 2.30 11.36 -6.36
CA GLU A 8 1.85 11.46 -4.97
C GLU A 8 0.69 12.46 -4.90
N ASP A 9 -0.49 12.04 -4.50
CA ASP A 9 -1.69 12.90 -4.45
C ASP A 9 -1.66 13.87 -3.24
N GLU A 10 -1.02 13.47 -2.14
CA GLU A 10 -0.84 14.34 -0.98
C GLU A 10 0.26 15.38 -1.22
N LYS A 11 -0.13 16.62 -1.55
CA LYS A 11 0.82 17.73 -1.77
C LYS A 11 1.84 17.95 -0.63
N PRO A 12 1.50 17.80 0.67
CA PRO A 12 2.49 17.89 1.75
C PRO A 12 3.54 16.77 1.70
N ALA A 13 3.14 15.53 1.40
CA ALA A 13 4.04 14.38 1.27
C ALA A 13 4.97 14.56 0.07
N ALA A 14 4.44 14.96 -1.09
CA ALA A 14 5.22 15.27 -2.28
C ALA A 14 6.28 16.37 -2.01
N ARG A 15 5.90 17.46 -1.33
CA ARG A 15 6.83 18.54 -0.96
C ARG A 15 7.91 18.07 0.02
N ARG A 16 7.55 17.21 0.97
CA ARG A 16 8.53 16.62 1.89
C ARG A 16 9.54 15.76 1.13
N LEU A 17 9.09 14.92 0.24
CA LEU A 17 9.95 14.07 -0.58
C LEU A 17 10.86 14.92 -1.48
N LEU A 18 10.34 15.94 -2.15
CA LEU A 18 11.14 16.90 -2.93
C LEU A 18 12.27 17.50 -2.08
N LYS A 19 11.97 17.93 -0.85
CA LYS A 19 12.97 18.49 0.07
C LYS A 19 14.03 17.44 0.46
N LEU A 20 13.64 16.20 0.68
CA LEU A 20 14.58 15.12 0.98
C LEU A 20 15.49 14.80 -0.22
N LEU A 21 14.93 14.85 -1.44
CA LEU A 21 15.66 14.57 -2.68
C LEU A 21 16.61 15.70 -3.09
N SER A 22 16.42 16.92 -2.59
CA SER A 22 17.22 18.10 -3.01
C SER A 22 18.72 18.02 -2.70
N ILE A 23 19.14 17.10 -1.83
CA ILE A 23 20.57 16.88 -1.50
C ILE A 23 21.24 15.85 -2.43
N TYR A 24 20.46 15.20 -3.30
CA TYR A 24 20.96 14.20 -4.24
C TYR A 24 21.05 14.80 -5.65
N ASP A 25 21.93 14.24 -6.49
CA ASP A 25 22.04 14.61 -7.92
C ASP A 25 20.89 13.93 -8.72
N ILE A 26 19.65 14.35 -8.42
CA ILE A 26 18.42 13.87 -9.02
C ILE A 26 17.60 15.06 -9.55
N GLU A 27 17.32 15.05 -10.84
CA GLU A 27 16.47 16.04 -11.50
C GLU A 27 15.02 15.56 -11.49
N ILE A 28 14.14 16.25 -10.78
CA ILE A 28 12.70 15.96 -10.78
C ILE A 28 12.06 16.58 -12.01
N LYS A 29 11.61 15.75 -12.95
CA LYS A 29 10.97 16.18 -14.21
C LYS A 29 9.56 16.68 -14.01
N ALA A 30 8.81 16.04 -13.11
CA ALA A 30 7.47 16.47 -12.71
C ALA A 30 7.08 15.89 -11.34
N THR A 31 6.11 16.54 -10.70
CA THR A 31 5.37 16.02 -9.55
C THR A 31 3.90 15.94 -9.96
N LEU A 32 3.35 14.73 -9.98
CA LEU A 32 2.03 14.40 -10.48
C LEU A 32 1.15 13.95 -9.32
N HIS A 33 -0.13 14.28 -9.37
CA HIS A 33 -1.01 14.14 -8.21
C HIS A 33 -2.17 13.17 -8.43
N SER A 34 -2.16 12.43 -9.55
CA SER A 34 -3.19 11.43 -9.86
C SER A 34 -2.66 10.40 -10.85
N LEU A 35 -3.36 9.27 -10.96
CA LEU A 35 -3.11 8.27 -12.00
C LEU A 35 -3.25 8.88 -13.40
N SER A 36 -4.31 9.64 -13.61
CA SER A 36 -4.60 10.26 -14.90
C SER A 36 -3.50 11.24 -15.33
N GLU A 37 -2.95 12.04 -14.41
CA GLU A 37 -1.79 12.90 -14.70
C GLU A 37 -0.55 12.06 -15.02
N ALA A 38 -0.31 10.98 -14.27
CA ALA A 38 0.82 10.10 -14.47
C ALA A 38 0.76 9.38 -15.82
N GLU A 39 -0.41 8.86 -16.20
CA GLU A 39 -0.66 8.25 -17.50
C GLU A 39 -0.38 9.22 -18.64
N ASN A 40 -1.02 10.39 -18.59
CA ASN A 40 -0.83 11.41 -19.62
C ASN A 40 0.64 11.83 -19.75
N TRP A 41 1.35 11.98 -18.63
CA TRP A 41 2.75 12.36 -18.65
C TRP A 41 3.63 11.27 -19.28
N LEU A 42 3.44 10.02 -18.86
CA LEU A 42 4.22 8.88 -19.36
C LEU A 42 3.97 8.60 -20.84
N ASP A 43 2.74 8.82 -21.32
CA ASP A 43 2.39 8.63 -22.72
C ASP A 43 3.00 9.70 -23.66
N ASN A 44 3.27 10.91 -23.13
CA ASN A 44 3.72 12.04 -23.92
C ASN A 44 5.19 12.44 -23.71
N ASN A 45 5.91 11.78 -22.80
CA ASN A 45 7.28 12.14 -22.46
C ASN A 45 8.21 10.91 -22.48
N LYS A 46 9.50 11.18 -22.56
CA LYS A 46 10.50 10.15 -22.34
C LYS A 46 10.44 9.69 -20.88
N HIS A 47 10.37 8.38 -20.67
CA HIS A 47 10.38 7.81 -19.33
C HIS A 47 11.64 8.25 -18.58
N PRO A 48 11.51 8.66 -17.28
CA PRO A 48 12.64 9.01 -16.45
C PRO A 48 13.41 7.75 -16.02
N ASP A 49 14.55 7.95 -15.40
CA ASP A 49 15.33 6.84 -14.86
C ASP A 49 14.65 6.21 -13.63
N LEU A 50 13.96 7.02 -12.82
CA LEU A 50 13.37 6.62 -11.54
C LEU A 50 11.97 7.23 -11.35
N ILE A 51 11.07 6.50 -10.71
CA ILE A 51 9.76 7.00 -10.30
C ILE A 51 9.57 6.71 -8.80
N PHE A 52 9.32 7.76 -8.02
CA PHE A 52 8.78 7.63 -6.66
C PHE A 52 7.25 7.60 -6.78
N LEU A 53 6.64 6.51 -6.38
CA LEU A 53 5.25 6.22 -6.68
C LEU A 53 4.49 5.84 -5.41
N ASP A 54 3.50 6.65 -5.04
CA ASP A 54 2.55 6.20 -4.02
C ASP A 54 1.74 5.01 -4.53
N ILE A 55 1.52 4.04 -3.66
CA ILE A 55 0.71 2.87 -3.98
C ILE A 55 -0.76 3.24 -4.12
N GLN A 56 -1.26 4.09 -3.22
CA GLN A 56 -2.66 4.51 -3.20
C GLN A 56 -2.77 5.98 -3.54
N LEU A 57 -3.37 6.26 -4.67
CA LEU A 57 -3.71 7.60 -5.12
C LEU A 57 -5.23 7.83 -5.00
N SER A 58 -5.64 9.08 -4.96
CA SER A 58 -7.07 9.46 -4.79
C SER A 58 -7.99 8.92 -5.89
N ASP A 59 -7.46 8.69 -7.10
CA ASP A 59 -8.17 8.18 -8.26
C ASP A 59 -7.91 6.70 -8.55
N GLY A 60 -7.21 5.96 -7.67
CA GLY A 60 -7.03 4.51 -7.76
C GLY A 60 -5.66 4.01 -7.32
N LEU A 61 -5.42 2.73 -7.55
CA LEU A 61 -4.15 2.09 -7.23
C LEU A 61 -3.13 2.33 -8.34
N SER A 62 -1.92 2.72 -7.97
CA SER A 62 -0.85 3.03 -8.92
C SER A 62 -0.42 1.86 -9.81
N PHE A 63 -0.82 0.63 -9.45
CA PHE A 63 -0.61 -0.56 -10.30
C PHE A 63 -1.34 -0.50 -11.64
N GLU A 64 -2.38 0.29 -11.76
CA GLU A 64 -3.08 0.49 -13.03
C GLU A 64 -2.15 1.04 -14.11
N LEU A 65 -1.12 1.82 -13.73
CA LEU A 65 -0.10 2.35 -14.66
C LEU A 65 0.64 1.25 -15.43
N PHE A 66 0.77 0.05 -14.82
CA PHE A 66 1.54 -1.05 -15.41
C PHE A 66 0.71 -2.00 -16.27
N LYS A 67 -0.63 -1.96 -16.19
CA LYS A 67 -1.51 -2.90 -16.90
C LYS A 67 -1.34 -2.86 -18.43
N ASN A 68 -1.19 -1.64 -18.96
CA ASN A 68 -1.18 -1.42 -20.42
C ASN A 68 0.07 -0.67 -20.88
N ARG A 69 1.08 -0.51 -20.02
CA ARG A 69 2.29 0.29 -20.31
C ARG A 69 3.55 -0.47 -19.91
N ASN A 70 4.50 -0.47 -20.81
CA ASN A 70 5.85 -0.95 -20.51
C ASN A 70 6.68 0.20 -19.92
N ILE A 71 6.58 0.40 -18.61
CA ILE A 71 7.35 1.43 -17.90
C ILE A 71 8.78 0.95 -17.75
N LYS A 72 9.72 1.71 -18.32
CA LYS A 72 11.15 1.38 -18.32
C LYS A 72 11.91 1.94 -17.11
N SER A 73 11.26 2.80 -16.35
CA SER A 73 11.82 3.43 -15.16
C SER A 73 11.95 2.44 -14.01
N ALA A 74 12.95 2.61 -13.17
CA ALA A 74 13.00 1.96 -11.88
C ALA A 74 11.92 2.58 -10.97
N ILE A 75 11.31 1.77 -10.09
CA ILE A 75 10.25 2.22 -9.20
C ILE A 75 10.71 2.11 -7.76
N ILE A 76 10.54 3.19 -7.01
CA ILE A 76 10.58 3.19 -5.55
C ILE A 76 9.17 3.53 -5.08
N PHE A 77 8.49 2.57 -4.47
CA PHE A 77 7.19 2.81 -3.91
C PHE A 77 7.27 3.64 -2.62
N THR A 78 6.31 4.53 -2.44
CA THR A 78 6.04 5.21 -1.17
C THR A 78 4.66 4.79 -0.67
N THR A 79 4.49 4.52 0.62
CA THR A 79 3.22 4.02 1.13
C THR A 79 3.04 4.28 2.62
N ALA A 80 1.78 4.42 3.04
CA ALA A 80 1.41 4.45 4.45
C ALA A 80 1.10 3.05 5.03
N TYR A 81 1.19 1.98 4.21
CA TYR A 81 0.85 0.62 4.64
C TYR A 81 1.96 -0.02 5.47
N ASP A 82 1.54 -0.81 6.46
CA ASP A 82 2.39 -1.45 7.47
C ASP A 82 3.43 -2.43 6.88
N GLU A 83 4.58 -2.54 7.56
CA GLU A 83 5.76 -3.33 7.15
C GLU A 83 5.48 -4.80 6.78
N TYR A 84 4.48 -5.42 7.38
CA TYR A 84 4.18 -6.84 7.15
C TYR A 84 3.74 -7.18 5.73
N ALA A 85 3.11 -6.22 5.05
CA ALA A 85 2.64 -6.40 3.69
C ALA A 85 3.77 -6.39 2.66
N LEU A 86 4.84 -5.73 3.00
CA LEU A 86 5.86 -5.27 2.07
C LEU A 86 7.17 -6.06 2.18
N LYS A 87 7.34 -6.90 3.21
CA LYS A 87 8.53 -7.78 3.32
C LYS A 87 8.70 -8.71 2.10
N ALA A 88 7.60 -9.07 1.45
CA ALA A 88 7.62 -9.85 0.22
C ALA A 88 8.20 -9.08 -1.00
N PHE A 89 8.12 -7.75 -0.98
CA PHE A 89 8.66 -6.90 -2.06
C PHE A 89 10.19 -6.76 -2.04
N LYS A 90 10.84 -6.91 -0.88
CA LYS A 90 12.31 -6.79 -0.76
C LYS A 90 13.07 -7.79 -1.61
N VAL A 91 12.43 -8.83 -2.09
CA VAL A 91 13.07 -9.93 -2.83
C VAL A 91 13.20 -9.65 -4.33
N ASN A 92 12.41 -8.74 -4.93
CA ASN A 92 12.31 -8.58 -6.37
C ASN A 92 12.65 -7.18 -6.92
N SER A 93 13.78 -6.61 -6.57
CA SER A 93 14.37 -5.42 -7.25
C SER A 93 13.60 -4.09 -7.15
N ILE A 94 12.49 -4.00 -6.48
CA ILE A 94 11.79 -2.77 -6.19
C ILE A 94 12.10 -2.39 -4.74
N ASP A 95 12.45 -1.15 -4.52
CA ASP A 95 12.51 -0.59 -3.18
C ASP A 95 11.19 0.09 -2.82
N TYR A 96 10.94 0.21 -1.53
CA TYR A 96 9.78 0.92 -1.01
C TYR A 96 10.16 1.71 0.23
N LEU A 97 9.41 2.77 0.48
CA LEU A 97 9.60 3.65 1.61
C LEU A 97 8.29 3.82 2.35
N LEU A 98 8.30 3.61 3.65
CA LEU A 98 7.14 3.87 4.49
C LEU A 98 6.98 5.36 4.76
N LYS A 99 5.75 5.85 4.72
CA LYS A 99 5.42 7.20 5.17
C LYS A 99 5.26 7.23 6.71
N PRO A 100 5.88 8.18 7.39
CA PRO A 100 6.66 9.31 6.90
C PRO A 100 8.07 8.89 6.49
N ILE A 101 8.46 9.21 5.24
CA ILE A 101 9.73 8.77 4.63
C ILE A 101 10.92 9.15 5.52
N ASP A 102 11.70 8.15 5.91
CA ASP A 102 12.95 8.29 6.63
C ASP A 102 14.11 8.63 5.69
N LYS A 103 15.07 9.44 6.17
CA LYS A 103 16.21 9.88 5.36
C LYS A 103 17.19 8.76 5.04
N GLU A 104 17.43 7.87 5.99
CA GLU A 104 18.40 6.78 5.80
C GLU A 104 17.81 5.70 4.90
N GLU A 105 16.51 5.42 5.00
CA GLU A 105 15.81 4.53 4.09
C GLU A 105 15.81 5.08 2.66
N LEU A 106 15.51 6.37 2.48
CA LEU A 106 15.59 7.02 1.16
C LEU A 106 17.00 6.95 0.57
N LYS A 107 18.02 7.21 1.39
CA LYS A 107 19.42 7.10 0.98
C LYS A 107 19.75 5.68 0.52
N SER A 108 19.39 4.68 1.32
CA SER A 108 19.60 3.26 0.98
C SER A 108 18.94 2.87 -0.33
N ALA A 109 17.70 3.30 -0.56
CA ALA A 109 16.96 3.04 -1.79
C ALA A 109 17.65 3.67 -3.02
N ILE A 110 18.12 4.91 -2.89
CA ILE A 110 18.86 5.60 -3.97
C ILE A 110 20.21 4.92 -4.23
N GLU A 111 20.93 4.51 -3.19
CA GLU A 111 22.21 3.80 -3.34
C GLU A 111 22.01 2.43 -4.01
N LYS A 112 20.98 1.70 -3.63
CA LYS A 112 20.60 0.45 -4.27
C LYS A 112 20.25 0.64 -5.75
N TYR A 113 19.47 1.68 -6.09
CA TYR A 113 19.21 2.03 -7.48
C TYR A 113 20.52 2.29 -8.25
N LYS A 114 21.45 3.08 -7.69
CA LYS A 114 22.75 3.38 -8.33
C LYS A 114 23.62 2.14 -8.52
N ALA A 115 23.59 1.19 -7.58
CA ALA A 115 24.36 -0.04 -7.65
C ALA A 115 23.79 -1.02 -8.69
N GLN A 116 22.49 -1.02 -8.89
CA GLN A 116 21.79 -1.96 -9.77
C GLN A 116 21.74 -1.53 -11.24
N HIS A 117 22.41 -0.53 -11.71
CA HIS A 117 22.41 0.07 -13.08
C HIS A 117 22.07 -0.85 -14.28
N GLN A 118 21.51 -2.03 -14.01
CA GLN A 118 21.06 -3.03 -14.97
C GLN A 118 19.59 -3.38 -14.75
N LYS A 119 18.74 -2.80 -15.59
CA LYS A 119 17.35 -3.19 -15.92
C LYS A 119 16.48 -3.68 -14.76
N PRO A 120 15.59 -2.87 -14.23
CA PRO A 120 14.46 -3.37 -13.43
C PRO A 120 13.54 -4.16 -14.37
N SER A 121 13.52 -5.46 -14.25
CA SER A 121 12.42 -6.25 -14.80
C SER A 121 11.35 -6.33 -13.72
N LEU A 122 10.44 -5.37 -13.71
CA LEU A 122 9.21 -5.48 -12.96
C LEU A 122 8.36 -6.58 -13.59
N ASN A 123 8.20 -7.70 -12.91
CA ASN A 123 7.17 -8.65 -13.26
C ASN A 123 5.86 -8.18 -12.60
N PHE A 124 5.00 -7.58 -13.43
CA PHE A 124 3.71 -7.05 -13.01
C PHE A 124 2.80 -8.12 -12.37
N GLU A 125 2.88 -9.37 -12.86
CA GLU A 125 2.07 -10.47 -12.33
C GLU A 125 2.45 -10.80 -10.88
N ASP A 126 3.75 -10.74 -10.55
CA ASP A 126 4.20 -10.97 -9.17
C ASP A 126 3.72 -9.86 -8.22
N LEU A 127 3.72 -8.61 -8.70
CA LEU A 127 3.16 -7.48 -7.95
C LEU A 127 1.66 -7.63 -7.75
N LYS A 128 0.93 -7.92 -8.81
CA LYS A 128 -0.52 -8.07 -8.78
C LYS A 128 -0.95 -9.20 -7.85
N SER A 129 -0.30 -10.37 -7.91
CA SER A 129 -0.65 -11.52 -7.08
C SER A 129 -0.53 -11.22 -5.58
N ILE A 130 0.48 -10.44 -5.17
CA ILE A 130 0.69 -10.05 -3.77
C ILE A 130 -0.40 -9.07 -3.31
N PHE A 131 -0.90 -8.21 -4.20
CA PHE A 131 -1.93 -7.24 -3.88
C PHE A 131 -3.35 -7.82 -3.96
N ASP A 132 -3.63 -8.65 -4.95
CA ASP A 132 -4.93 -9.32 -5.05
C ASP A 132 -5.17 -10.23 -3.83
N ASP A 133 -4.11 -10.89 -3.33
CA ASP A 133 -4.16 -11.71 -2.10
C ASP A 133 -4.39 -10.85 -0.83
N LYS A 134 -4.04 -9.56 -0.87
CA LYS A 134 -4.24 -8.62 0.25
C LYS A 134 -5.51 -7.79 0.14
N LEU A 135 -5.88 -7.34 -1.05
CA LEU A 135 -7.16 -6.66 -1.27
C LEU A 135 -8.34 -7.62 -0.99
N SER A 136 -8.15 -8.91 -1.25
CA SER A 136 -9.11 -9.94 -0.84
C SER A 136 -9.11 -10.21 0.67
N LYS A 137 -8.01 -9.93 1.38
CA LYS A 137 -7.92 -10.09 2.83
C LYS A 137 -8.25 -8.82 3.64
N GLN A 138 -8.30 -7.64 3.00
CA GLN A 138 -8.50 -6.37 3.71
C GLN A 138 -9.94 -6.08 4.12
N ASN A 139 -10.91 -6.93 3.77
CA ASN A 139 -12.30 -6.71 4.16
C ASN A 139 -12.83 -7.67 5.23
N TYR A 140 -11.99 -8.50 5.84
CA TYR A 140 -12.46 -9.35 6.93
C TYR A 140 -11.65 -9.07 8.21
N LYS A 141 -12.36 -8.67 9.25
CA LYS A 141 -11.76 -8.54 10.58
C LYS A 141 -11.29 -9.93 11.03
N GLU A 142 -10.01 -10.13 11.16
CA GLU A 142 -9.43 -11.40 11.60
C GLU A 142 -9.78 -11.72 13.07
N ARG A 143 -10.15 -10.69 13.84
CA ARG A 143 -10.42 -10.81 15.29
C ARG A 143 -11.59 -9.96 15.73
N PHE A 144 -12.40 -10.54 16.58
CA PHE A 144 -13.51 -9.86 17.24
C PHE A 144 -13.28 -9.82 18.74
N THR A 145 -13.33 -8.62 19.32
CA THR A 145 -13.23 -8.43 20.77
C THR A 145 -14.62 -8.23 21.34
N VAL A 146 -15.00 -9.06 22.31
CA VAL A 146 -16.29 -9.03 22.98
C VAL A 146 -16.09 -8.79 24.46
N LYS A 147 -16.87 -7.89 25.05
CA LYS A 147 -16.89 -7.67 26.50
C LYS A 147 -17.78 -8.71 27.16
N VAL A 148 -17.19 -9.49 28.06
CA VAL A 148 -17.90 -10.51 28.87
C VAL A 148 -17.73 -10.16 30.33
N GLY A 149 -18.73 -9.49 30.89
CA GLY A 149 -18.61 -8.92 32.24
C GLY A 149 -17.54 -7.82 32.30
N GLU A 150 -16.54 -7.97 33.17
CA GLU A 150 -15.42 -7.03 33.29
C GLU A 150 -14.22 -7.40 32.43
N HIS A 151 -14.28 -8.49 31.66
CA HIS A 151 -13.18 -9.00 30.86
C HIS A 151 -13.44 -8.81 29.35
N LEU A 152 -12.37 -8.53 28.60
CA LEU A 152 -12.37 -8.55 27.15
C LEU A 152 -11.94 -9.93 26.66
N LYS A 153 -12.74 -10.54 25.80
CA LYS A 153 -12.44 -11.81 25.15
C LYS A 153 -12.25 -11.58 23.65
N VAL A 154 -11.17 -12.11 23.11
CA VAL A 154 -10.84 -12.05 21.68
C VAL A 154 -11.19 -13.38 21.05
N PHE A 155 -11.89 -13.33 19.92
CA PHE A 155 -12.21 -14.48 19.07
C PHE A 155 -11.56 -14.31 17.72
N GLU A 156 -10.85 -15.31 17.23
CA GLU A 156 -10.42 -15.39 15.85
C GLU A 156 -11.63 -15.67 14.94
N THR A 157 -11.63 -15.13 13.73
CA THR A 157 -12.74 -15.34 12.78
C THR A 157 -13.02 -16.81 12.54
N GLU A 158 -11.99 -17.65 12.61
CA GLU A 158 -12.10 -19.10 12.46
C GLU A 158 -12.87 -19.79 13.60
N GLU A 159 -13.00 -19.17 14.76
CA GLU A 159 -13.77 -19.69 15.90
C GLU A 159 -15.25 -19.32 15.83
N ILE A 160 -15.60 -18.39 14.91
CA ILE A 160 -16.96 -17.85 14.77
C ILE A 160 -17.72 -18.69 13.76
N ASP A 161 -18.95 -19.04 14.10
CA ASP A 161 -19.89 -19.72 13.23
C ASP A 161 -20.77 -18.70 12.47
N CYS A 162 -21.38 -17.77 13.21
CA CYS A 162 -22.19 -16.72 12.59
C CYS A 162 -22.38 -15.51 13.53
N PHE A 163 -22.93 -14.44 12.98
CA PHE A 163 -23.48 -13.33 13.73
C PHE A 163 -25.00 -13.36 13.67
N LEU A 164 -25.64 -13.20 14.81
CA LEU A 164 -27.10 -13.29 14.95
C LEU A 164 -27.64 -12.00 15.56
N SER A 165 -28.61 -11.36 14.92
CA SER A 165 -29.35 -10.26 15.51
C SER A 165 -30.67 -10.75 16.10
N GLN A 166 -30.85 -10.58 17.42
CA GLN A 166 -32.06 -10.97 18.13
C GLN A 166 -32.41 -9.92 19.18
N HIS A 167 -33.67 -9.49 19.25
CA HIS A 167 -34.17 -8.50 20.21
C HIS A 167 -33.34 -7.18 20.24
N LYS A 168 -32.94 -6.68 19.09
CA LYS A 168 -32.08 -5.48 18.91
C LYS A 168 -30.65 -5.62 19.48
N THR A 169 -30.19 -6.81 19.75
CA THR A 169 -28.84 -7.09 20.17
C THR A 169 -28.19 -8.03 19.15
N THR A 170 -26.94 -7.70 18.75
CA THR A 170 -26.14 -8.55 17.90
C THR A 170 -25.32 -9.50 18.76
N TYR A 171 -25.27 -10.76 18.37
CA TYR A 171 -24.51 -11.79 19.06
C TYR A 171 -23.47 -12.39 18.09
N LEU A 172 -22.27 -12.61 18.62
CA LEU A 172 -21.27 -13.48 18.00
C LEU A 172 -21.55 -14.91 18.48
N VAL A 173 -21.74 -15.83 17.56
CA VAL A 173 -21.95 -17.25 17.84
C VAL A 173 -20.69 -18.01 17.45
N THR A 174 -20.13 -18.75 18.40
CA THR A 174 -18.95 -19.59 18.15
C THR A 174 -19.35 -20.96 17.59
N LYS A 175 -18.42 -21.64 16.93
CA LYS A 175 -18.58 -23.03 16.43
C LYS A 175 -18.99 -24.05 17.51
N HIS A 176 -18.79 -23.69 18.78
CA HIS A 176 -19.25 -24.49 19.93
C HIS A 176 -20.64 -24.08 20.45
N GLY A 177 -21.37 -23.24 19.69
CA GLY A 177 -22.73 -22.82 20.01
C GLY A 177 -22.86 -21.79 21.13
N ARG A 178 -21.78 -21.22 21.63
CA ARG A 178 -21.83 -20.15 22.65
C ARG A 178 -22.09 -18.80 21.98
N GLN A 179 -22.97 -18.01 22.63
CA GLN A 179 -23.35 -16.69 22.14
C GLN A 179 -22.76 -15.60 23.04
N TYR A 180 -22.23 -14.55 22.42
CA TYR A 180 -21.66 -13.41 23.12
C TYR A 180 -22.24 -12.11 22.53
N PRO A 181 -22.83 -11.23 23.38
CA PRO A 181 -23.42 -9.99 22.89
C PRO A 181 -22.35 -9.03 22.42
N LEU A 182 -22.60 -8.36 21.29
CA LEU A 182 -21.79 -7.31 20.73
C LEU A 182 -22.45 -5.95 20.93
N GLU A 183 -21.64 -4.92 21.16
CA GLU A 183 -22.10 -3.53 21.22
C GLU A 183 -22.30 -2.91 19.81
N LYS A 184 -21.98 -3.64 18.75
CA LYS A 184 -22.07 -3.22 17.34
C LYS A 184 -23.29 -3.84 16.67
N SER A 185 -23.88 -3.09 15.73
CA SER A 185 -24.91 -3.63 14.85
C SER A 185 -24.31 -4.57 13.78
N LEU A 186 -25.15 -5.39 13.12
CA LEU A 186 -24.69 -6.23 12.02
C LEU A 186 -24.09 -5.41 10.87
N GLU A 187 -24.64 -4.22 10.60
CA GLU A 187 -24.18 -3.30 9.55
C GLU A 187 -22.79 -2.69 9.85
N GLU A 188 -22.36 -2.69 11.13
CA GLU A 188 -21.03 -2.20 11.54
C GLU A 188 -19.99 -3.33 11.62
N ILE A 189 -20.42 -4.58 11.41
CA ILE A 189 -19.54 -5.76 11.44
C ILE A 189 -19.04 -6.11 10.05
N ASP A 190 -19.78 -5.70 9.03
CA ASP A 190 -19.50 -5.94 7.60
C ASP A 190 -18.27 -5.22 7.09
#